data_19e3fb347bda8d206ad2872c5b72ad9a
#
_entry.id   19e3fb347bda8d206ad2872c5b72ad9a
#
_cell.length_a   1.000
_cell.length_b   1.000
_cell.length_c   1.000
_cell.angle_alpha   90.00
_cell.angle_beta   90.00
_cell.angle_gamma   90.00
#
_symmetry.space_group_name_H-M   'P 1'
#
loop_
_entity.id
_entity.type
_entity.pdbx_description
1 polymer ?
#
loop_
_entity_poly.entity_id
_entity_poly.type
_entity_poly.pdbx_seq_one_letter_code
_entity_poly.pdbx_strand_id
1 'polypeptide(L)'
;MQKHHVITSITLFVTAFVFFWAGYELHNKLNLPLRSIAGVWTGHSKLETKTGPINYEVNALIQAESITLSLVAQAQDNAKFAFRLDLKYVEHTGSEYLFTVRDRTTTWLEQIRSQEKLDIPVIGHFLSATLVKKNDHQVFFVFDLGKEYAFGTLFEKGI
;
A
#
# COMPACT_ATOMS: atom_id res chain seq x y z
N MET A 1 -32.29 4.46 49.56
CA MET A 1 -31.83 5.51 48.59
C MET A 1 -30.47 5.23 47.96
N GLN A 2 -29.46 4.68 48.61
CA GLN A 2 -28.12 4.45 48.06
C GLN A 2 -28.03 3.52 46.84
N LYS A 3 -28.85 2.46 46.76
CA LYS A 3 -28.82 1.49 45.67
C LYS A 3 -29.18 2.07 44.28
N HIS A 4 -30.09 3.03 44.23
CA HIS A 4 -30.51 3.65 42.97
C HIS A 4 -29.42 4.52 42.37
N HIS A 5 -28.66 5.25 43.19
CA HIS A 5 -27.53 6.08 42.68
C HIS A 5 -26.41 5.24 42.09
N VAL A 6 -26.10 4.08 42.69
CA VAL A 6 -25.05 3.19 42.18
C VAL A 6 -25.44 2.60 40.81
N ILE A 7 -26.70 2.14 40.67
CA ILE A 7 -27.20 1.59 39.42
C ILE A 7 -27.18 2.66 38.31
N THR A 8 -27.66 3.86 38.60
CA THR A 8 -27.65 4.98 37.64
C THR A 8 -26.25 5.35 37.20
N SER A 9 -25.27 5.38 38.10
CA SER A 9 -23.87 5.68 37.79
C SER A 9 -23.24 4.61 36.93
N ILE A 10 -23.50 3.33 37.18
CA ILE A 10 -23.00 2.21 36.38
C ILE A 10 -23.58 2.26 34.95
N THR A 11 -24.89 2.50 34.83
CA THR A 11 -25.54 2.60 33.53
C THR A 11 -24.98 3.75 32.72
N LEU A 12 -24.74 4.90 33.34
CA LEU A 12 -24.19 6.08 32.68
C LEU A 12 -22.74 5.83 32.18
N PHE A 13 -21.95 5.14 33.00
CA PHE A 13 -20.57 4.78 32.63
C PHE A 13 -20.52 3.78 31.46
N VAL A 14 -21.35 2.74 31.51
CA VAL A 14 -21.44 1.75 30.41
C VAL A 14 -21.90 2.41 29.10
N THR A 15 -22.92 3.29 29.20
CA THR A 15 -23.40 4.01 28.00
C THR A 15 -22.33 4.91 27.42
N ALA A 16 -21.61 5.67 28.24
CA ALA A 16 -20.50 6.52 27.80
C ALA A 16 -19.37 5.71 27.15
N PHE A 17 -19.02 4.55 27.70
CA PHE A 17 -18.01 3.65 27.15
C PHE A 17 -18.42 3.08 25.80
N VAL A 18 -19.67 2.66 25.63
CA VAL A 18 -20.21 2.17 24.35
C VAL A 18 -20.16 3.26 23.27
N PHE A 19 -20.59 4.50 23.61
CA PHE A 19 -20.51 5.62 22.66
C PHE A 19 -19.08 6.01 22.32
N PHE A 20 -18.18 6.00 23.29
CA PHE A 20 -16.76 6.25 23.04
C PHE A 20 -16.16 5.20 22.10
N TRP A 21 -16.42 3.92 22.35
CA TRP A 21 -15.93 2.85 21.49
C TRP A 21 -16.54 2.89 20.08
N ALA A 22 -17.85 3.06 19.97
CA ALA A 22 -18.52 3.22 18.69
C ALA A 22 -17.99 4.44 17.90
N GLY A 23 -17.76 5.57 18.58
CA GLY A 23 -17.15 6.77 17.99
C GLY A 23 -15.71 6.52 17.54
N TYR A 24 -14.90 5.81 18.30
CA TYR A 24 -13.53 5.44 17.95
C TYR A 24 -13.49 4.52 16.73
N GLU A 25 -14.32 3.47 16.70
CA GLU A 25 -14.43 2.57 15.55
C GLU A 25 -14.89 3.29 14.28
N LEU A 26 -15.88 4.18 14.42
CA LEU A 26 -16.38 4.97 13.30
C LEU A 26 -15.31 5.93 12.78
N HIS A 27 -14.60 6.61 13.68
CA HIS A 27 -13.49 7.50 13.32
C HIS A 27 -12.40 6.77 12.54
N ASN A 28 -11.96 5.61 13.04
CA ASN A 28 -10.95 4.81 12.37
C ASN A 28 -11.40 4.33 10.97
N LYS A 29 -12.66 3.90 10.83
CA LYS A 29 -13.20 3.47 9.53
C LYS A 29 -13.38 4.61 8.53
N LEU A 30 -13.71 5.81 9.01
CA LEU A 30 -13.90 6.98 8.14
C LEU A 30 -12.59 7.62 7.70
N ASN A 31 -11.55 7.54 8.54
CA ASN A 31 -10.25 8.16 8.30
C ASN A 31 -9.20 7.22 7.70
N LEU A 32 -9.62 6.15 7.02
CA LEU A 32 -8.68 5.28 6.31
C LEU A 32 -7.99 6.06 5.19
N PRO A 33 -6.67 6.23 5.25
CA PRO A 33 -5.94 7.17 4.40
C PRO A 33 -5.98 6.79 2.92
N LEU A 34 -6.06 5.49 2.60
CA LEU A 34 -6.14 5.00 1.23
C LEU A 34 -7.54 5.14 0.61
N ARG A 35 -8.57 5.42 1.41
CA ARG A 35 -9.95 5.51 0.92
C ARG A 35 -10.15 6.63 -0.11
N SER A 36 -9.44 7.74 0.05
CA SER A 36 -9.51 8.89 -0.87
C SER A 36 -8.96 8.61 -2.27
N ILE A 37 -8.17 7.53 -2.40
CA ILE A 37 -7.56 7.09 -3.65
C ILE A 37 -7.95 5.65 -4.00
N ALA A 38 -8.99 5.10 -3.36
CA ALA A 38 -9.44 3.75 -3.66
C ALA A 38 -9.88 3.62 -5.13
N GLY A 39 -9.56 2.49 -5.74
CA GLY A 39 -9.87 2.20 -7.13
C GLY A 39 -8.79 1.41 -7.85
N VAL A 40 -8.95 1.29 -9.16
CA VAL A 40 -7.98 0.66 -10.06
C VAL A 40 -7.13 1.75 -10.71
N TRP A 41 -5.84 1.55 -10.69
CA TRP A 41 -4.85 2.49 -11.18
C TRP A 41 -3.84 1.79 -12.06
N THR A 42 -3.45 2.42 -13.15
CA THR A 42 -2.44 1.90 -14.08
C THR A 42 -1.31 2.91 -14.22
N GLY A 43 -0.09 2.43 -14.18
CA GLY A 43 1.09 3.27 -14.35
C GLY A 43 2.10 2.60 -15.28
N HIS A 44 2.87 3.43 -15.98
CA HIS A 44 3.97 3.00 -16.84
C HIS A 44 5.22 3.74 -16.42
N SER A 45 6.34 3.06 -16.39
CA SER A 45 7.62 3.68 -16.09
C SER A 45 8.78 2.85 -16.66
N LYS A 46 9.98 3.33 -16.40
CA LYS A 46 11.21 2.77 -16.90
C LYS A 46 12.21 2.67 -15.76
N LEU A 47 12.79 1.50 -15.59
CA LEU A 47 13.89 1.28 -14.65
C LEU A 47 15.20 1.23 -15.44
N GLU A 48 16.12 2.11 -15.14
CA GLU A 48 17.47 2.04 -15.68
C GLU A 48 18.27 1.00 -14.90
N THR A 49 18.76 -0.02 -15.59
CA THR A 49 19.59 -1.07 -15.01
C THR A 49 20.96 -1.11 -15.66
N LYS A 50 21.89 -1.87 -15.11
CA LYS A 50 23.24 -2.04 -15.66
C LYS A 50 23.22 -2.70 -17.04
N THR A 51 22.21 -3.51 -17.32
CA THR A 51 22.00 -4.23 -18.57
C THR A 51 21.18 -3.45 -19.58
N GLY A 52 20.68 -2.28 -19.20
CA GLY A 52 19.87 -1.39 -20.04
C GLY A 52 18.50 -1.08 -19.43
N PRO A 53 17.69 -0.28 -20.13
CA PRO A 53 16.39 0.12 -19.62
C PRO A 53 15.37 -1.03 -19.67
N ILE A 54 14.63 -1.17 -18.59
CA ILE A 54 13.50 -2.10 -18.48
C ILE A 54 12.21 -1.28 -18.42
N ASN A 55 11.35 -1.44 -19.42
CA ASN A 55 10.02 -0.84 -19.39
C ASN A 55 9.08 -1.72 -18.59
N TYR A 56 8.27 -1.11 -17.73
CA TYR A 56 7.30 -1.85 -16.93
C TYR A 56 5.94 -1.15 -16.89
N GLU A 57 4.93 -1.98 -16.76
CA GLU A 57 3.56 -1.59 -16.49
C GLU A 57 3.19 -2.06 -15.09
N VAL A 58 2.54 -1.20 -14.33
CA VAL A 58 2.07 -1.52 -12.99
C VAL A 58 0.59 -1.25 -12.90
N ASN A 59 -0.14 -2.25 -12.46
CA ASN A 59 -1.53 -2.13 -12.10
C ASN A 59 -1.67 -2.19 -10.58
N ALA A 60 -2.36 -1.21 -10.00
CA ALA A 60 -2.61 -1.13 -8.58
C ALA A 60 -4.11 -1.16 -8.31
N LEU A 61 -4.56 -2.13 -7.52
CA LEU A 61 -5.88 -2.12 -6.90
C LEU A 61 -5.73 -1.58 -5.48
N ILE A 62 -6.19 -0.35 -5.27
CA ILE A 62 -6.14 0.31 -3.98
C ILE A 62 -7.50 0.16 -3.30
N GLN A 63 -7.47 -0.42 -2.11
CA GLN A 63 -8.60 -0.56 -1.20
C GLN A 63 -8.35 0.29 0.06
N ALA A 64 -9.33 0.39 0.93
CA ALA A 64 -9.23 1.22 2.13
C ALA A 64 -8.03 0.88 3.06
N GLU A 65 -7.65 -0.41 3.11
CA GLU A 65 -6.60 -0.92 4.02
C GLU A 65 -5.52 -1.74 3.30
N SER A 66 -5.55 -1.82 1.98
CA SER A 66 -4.61 -2.65 1.23
C SER A 66 -4.36 -2.14 -0.17
N ILE A 67 -3.22 -2.54 -0.72
CA ILE A 67 -2.85 -2.32 -2.11
C ILE A 67 -2.41 -3.65 -2.70
N THR A 68 -3.02 -4.05 -3.80
CA THR A 68 -2.48 -5.13 -4.64
C THR A 68 -1.77 -4.49 -5.82
N LEU A 69 -0.47 -4.71 -5.91
CA LEU A 69 0.37 -4.27 -7.03
C LEU A 69 0.63 -5.46 -7.94
N SER A 70 0.42 -5.28 -9.23
CA SER A 70 0.81 -6.24 -10.27
C SER A 70 1.72 -5.53 -11.26
N LEU A 71 2.97 -5.94 -11.33
CA LEU A 71 3.96 -5.39 -12.24
C LEU A 71 4.28 -6.41 -13.33
N VAL A 72 4.27 -5.94 -14.56
CA VAL A 72 4.75 -6.67 -15.72
C VAL A 72 5.85 -5.84 -16.37
N ALA A 73 7.02 -6.44 -16.56
CA ALA A 73 8.14 -5.77 -17.17
C ALA A 73 8.70 -6.58 -18.32
N GLN A 74 9.29 -5.89 -19.29
CA GLN A 74 9.93 -6.47 -20.46
C GLN A 74 11.34 -5.90 -20.60
N ALA A 75 12.32 -6.79 -20.52
CA ALA A 75 13.72 -6.47 -20.77
C ALA A 75 14.01 -6.36 -22.27
N GLN A 76 15.18 -5.85 -22.64
CA GLN A 76 15.58 -5.66 -24.04
C GLN A 76 15.69 -6.96 -24.85
N ASP A 77 15.99 -8.06 -24.19
CA ASP A 77 16.06 -9.41 -24.77
C ASP A 77 14.69 -10.10 -24.93
N ASN A 78 13.59 -9.34 -24.78
CA ASN A 78 12.21 -9.82 -24.74
C ASN A 78 11.88 -10.73 -23.54
N ALA A 79 12.77 -10.87 -22.57
CA ALA A 79 12.46 -11.56 -21.33
C ALA A 79 11.36 -10.79 -20.60
N LYS A 80 10.28 -11.49 -20.26
CA LYS A 80 9.16 -10.93 -19.48
C LYS A 80 9.26 -11.44 -18.07
N PHE A 81 9.08 -10.56 -17.10
CA PHE A 81 8.92 -10.94 -15.73
C PHE A 81 7.69 -10.26 -15.14
N ALA A 82 7.06 -10.93 -14.21
CA ALA A 82 5.91 -10.39 -13.53
C ALA A 82 6.02 -10.67 -12.05
N PHE A 83 5.60 -9.72 -11.23
CA PHE A 83 5.39 -9.97 -9.82
C PHE A 83 4.10 -9.33 -9.35
N ARG A 84 3.53 -9.90 -8.32
CA ARG A 84 2.39 -9.36 -7.60
C ARG A 84 2.75 -9.27 -6.12
N LEU A 85 2.42 -8.14 -5.53
CA LEU A 85 2.52 -7.89 -4.09
C LEU A 85 1.15 -7.52 -3.55
N ASP A 86 0.74 -8.21 -2.50
CA ASP A 86 -0.41 -7.84 -1.70
C ASP A 86 0.09 -7.17 -0.41
N LEU A 87 -0.16 -5.87 -0.31
CA LEU A 87 0.32 -4.99 0.76
C LEU A 87 -0.83 -4.65 1.70
N LYS A 88 -0.63 -4.84 3.00
CA LYS A 88 -1.56 -4.36 4.03
C LYS A 88 -1.02 -3.06 4.62
N TYR A 89 -1.88 -2.05 4.68
CA TYR A 89 -1.59 -0.80 5.37
C TYR A 89 -1.33 -1.04 6.87
N VAL A 90 -0.32 -0.35 7.41
CA VAL A 90 0.04 -0.37 8.82
C VAL A 90 -0.20 1.01 9.42
N GLU A 91 0.51 2.01 8.91
CA GLU A 91 0.44 3.39 9.39
C GLU A 91 0.91 4.38 8.32
N HIS A 92 0.73 5.68 8.56
CA HIS A 92 1.31 6.73 7.73
C HIS A 92 1.69 7.96 8.55
N THR A 93 2.67 8.70 8.04
CA THR A 93 3.07 10.01 8.56
C THR A 93 3.21 10.97 7.38
N GLY A 94 2.29 11.93 7.27
CA GLY A 94 2.24 12.80 6.09
C GLY A 94 1.99 12.02 4.81
N SER A 95 2.94 12.09 3.87
CA SER A 95 2.90 11.35 2.59
C SER A 95 3.59 10.00 2.63
N GLU A 96 4.23 9.64 3.73
CA GLU A 96 4.91 8.36 3.90
C GLU A 96 3.96 7.32 4.49
N TYR A 97 3.83 6.20 3.82
CA TYR A 97 2.97 5.08 4.17
C TYR A 97 3.82 3.85 4.44
N LEU A 98 3.50 3.16 5.52
CA LEU A 98 4.11 1.89 5.87
C LEU A 98 3.13 0.77 5.58
N PHE A 99 3.61 -0.23 4.85
CA PHE A 99 2.87 -1.44 4.52
C PHE A 99 3.60 -2.67 5.03
N THR A 100 2.88 -3.75 5.25
CA THR A 100 3.46 -5.09 5.40
C THR A 100 3.08 -5.95 4.20
N VAL A 101 4.03 -6.70 3.69
CA VAL A 101 3.81 -7.65 2.58
C VAL A 101 3.06 -8.86 3.11
N ARG A 102 1.82 -9.08 2.66
CA ARG A 102 0.98 -10.22 3.05
C ARG A 102 1.18 -11.42 2.16
N ASP A 103 1.31 -11.16 0.86
CA ASP A 103 1.52 -12.19 -0.14
C ASP A 103 2.35 -11.65 -1.29
N ARG A 104 3.07 -12.54 -1.96
CA ARG A 104 3.80 -12.23 -3.18
C ARG A 104 3.81 -13.42 -4.13
N THR A 105 3.64 -13.12 -5.40
CA THR A 105 3.86 -14.08 -6.49
C THR A 105 4.90 -13.51 -7.42
N THR A 106 5.92 -14.29 -7.75
CA THR A 106 7.01 -13.86 -8.63
C THR A 106 7.20 -14.88 -9.73
N THR A 107 7.31 -14.40 -10.97
CA THR A 107 7.62 -15.22 -12.14
C THR A 107 8.87 -14.67 -12.77
N TRP A 108 9.92 -15.50 -12.92
CA TRP A 108 11.21 -15.16 -13.54
C TRP A 108 12.07 -14.10 -12.82
N LEU A 109 11.70 -13.76 -11.59
CA LEU A 109 12.34 -12.69 -10.84
C LEU A 109 13.74 -13.06 -10.29
N GLU A 110 13.99 -14.34 -10.02
CA GLU A 110 15.25 -14.79 -9.41
C GLU A 110 16.47 -14.49 -10.29
N GLN A 111 16.33 -14.55 -11.62
CA GLN A 111 17.40 -14.19 -12.53
C GLN A 111 17.72 -12.69 -12.46
N ILE A 112 16.71 -11.83 -12.47
CA ILE A 112 16.89 -10.37 -12.38
C ILE A 112 17.39 -9.98 -10.99
N ARG A 113 16.86 -10.59 -9.94
CA ARG A 113 17.32 -10.37 -8.58
C ARG A 113 18.82 -10.66 -8.41
N SER A 114 19.29 -11.76 -8.97
CA SER A 114 20.70 -12.13 -8.90
C SER A 114 21.60 -11.24 -9.72
N GLN A 115 21.15 -10.79 -10.89
CA GLN A 115 21.92 -9.93 -11.80
C GLN A 115 21.95 -8.47 -11.34
N GLU A 116 20.81 -7.92 -10.91
CA GLU A 116 20.64 -6.50 -10.58
C GLU A 116 20.66 -6.22 -9.07
N LYS A 117 20.78 -7.26 -8.22
CA LYS A 117 20.75 -7.13 -6.74
C LYS A 117 19.49 -6.44 -6.21
N LEU A 118 18.36 -6.59 -6.91
CA LEU A 118 17.09 -6.05 -6.45
C LEU A 118 16.65 -6.75 -5.18
N ASP A 119 16.47 -5.98 -4.12
CA ASP A 119 15.94 -6.49 -2.85
C ASP A 119 14.42 -6.38 -2.86
N ILE A 120 13.77 -7.47 -3.29
CA ILE A 120 12.31 -7.51 -3.37
C ILE A 120 11.75 -7.94 -2.03
N PRO A 121 10.85 -7.14 -1.46
CA PRO A 121 10.28 -7.44 -0.16
C PRO A 121 9.69 -8.84 -0.08
N VAL A 122 10.00 -9.57 0.97
CA VAL A 122 9.43 -10.89 1.25
C VAL A 122 8.23 -10.77 2.18
N ILE A 123 7.41 -11.83 2.24
CA ILE A 123 6.23 -11.89 3.13
C ILE A 123 6.64 -11.57 4.57
N GLY A 124 5.87 -10.72 5.22
CA GLY A 124 6.11 -10.26 6.58
C GLY A 124 7.04 -9.05 6.70
N HIS A 125 7.75 -8.68 5.64
CA HIS A 125 8.58 -7.47 5.66
C HIS A 125 7.75 -6.20 5.55
N PHE A 126 8.30 -5.12 6.07
CA PHE A 126 7.74 -3.79 5.90
C PHE A 126 8.25 -3.16 4.61
N LEU A 127 7.37 -2.43 3.95
CA LEU A 127 7.65 -1.66 2.75
C LEU A 127 7.20 -0.22 2.98
N SER A 128 8.11 0.72 2.84
CA SER A 128 7.80 2.15 2.87
C SER A 128 7.42 2.63 1.47
N ALA A 129 6.43 3.49 1.39
CA ALA A 129 6.02 4.13 0.15
C ALA A 129 5.66 5.60 0.39
N THR A 130 6.16 6.48 -0.47
CA THR A 130 5.68 7.85 -0.54
C THR A 130 4.53 7.94 -1.54
N LEU A 131 3.41 8.50 -1.10
CA LEU A 131 2.21 8.63 -1.89
C LEU A 131 1.83 10.11 -1.98
N VAL A 132 1.80 10.64 -3.21
CA VAL A 132 1.42 12.03 -3.47
C VAL A 132 0.25 12.06 -4.44
N LYS A 133 -0.92 12.46 -3.94
CA LYS A 133 -2.09 12.69 -4.78
C LYS A 133 -1.90 14.01 -5.54
N LYS A 134 -1.78 13.93 -6.87
CA LYS A 134 -1.67 15.09 -7.74
C LYS A 134 -3.05 15.70 -8.05
N ASN A 135 -4.03 14.84 -8.34
CA ASN A 135 -5.43 15.16 -8.56
C ASN A 135 -6.30 13.89 -8.40
N ASP A 136 -7.59 13.97 -8.73
CA ASP A 136 -8.50 12.81 -8.58
C ASP A 136 -8.23 11.68 -9.57
N HIS A 137 -7.44 11.91 -10.60
CA HIS A 137 -7.11 10.95 -11.65
C HIS A 137 -5.64 10.57 -11.68
N GLN A 138 -4.78 11.21 -10.88
CA GLN A 138 -3.34 10.98 -10.89
C GLN A 138 -2.78 10.90 -9.47
N VAL A 139 -2.04 9.83 -9.19
CA VAL A 139 -1.33 9.60 -7.93
C VAL A 139 0.09 9.17 -8.26
N PHE A 140 1.05 9.77 -7.61
CA PHE A 140 2.45 9.37 -7.70
C PHE A 140 2.82 8.49 -6.51
N PHE A 141 3.35 7.31 -6.80
CA PHE A 141 3.89 6.38 -5.81
C PHE A 141 5.38 6.25 -5.97
N VAL A 142 6.10 6.28 -4.86
CA VAL A 142 7.50 5.89 -4.79
C VAL A 142 7.62 4.82 -3.72
N PHE A 143 8.00 3.62 -4.10
CA PHE A 143 8.30 2.53 -3.18
C PHE A 143 9.80 2.47 -2.94
N ASP A 144 10.20 2.38 -1.69
CA ASP A 144 11.58 2.11 -1.30
C ASP A 144 11.81 0.60 -1.30
N LEU A 145 12.58 0.12 -2.27
CA LEU A 145 12.92 -1.30 -2.43
C LEU A 145 14.27 -1.65 -1.82
N GLY A 146 14.78 -0.85 -0.89
CA GLY A 146 16.03 -1.07 -0.19
C GLY A 146 17.08 -0.01 -0.47
N LYS A 147 18.35 -0.30 -0.16
CA LYS A 147 19.43 0.70 -0.07
C LYS A 147 19.79 1.39 -1.39
N GLU A 148 19.47 0.81 -2.54
CA GLU A 148 19.97 1.29 -3.83
C GLU A 148 18.84 1.57 -4.84
N TYR A 149 17.60 1.18 -4.58
CA TYR A 149 16.52 1.28 -5.55
C TYR A 149 15.26 1.88 -4.97
N ALA A 150 14.76 2.92 -5.60
CA ALA A 150 13.41 3.42 -5.41
C ALA A 150 12.63 3.20 -6.71
N PHE A 151 11.43 2.69 -6.56
CA PHE A 151 10.51 2.45 -7.66
C PHE A 151 9.45 3.54 -7.67
N GLY A 152 9.51 4.45 -8.65
CA GLY A 152 8.57 5.56 -8.77
C GLY A 152 7.68 5.41 -10.00
N THR A 153 6.38 5.55 -9.82
CA THR A 153 5.42 5.49 -10.94
C THR A 153 4.31 6.52 -10.75
N LEU A 154 4.00 7.23 -11.82
CA LEU A 154 2.78 8.02 -11.92
C LEU A 154 1.65 7.09 -12.35
N PHE A 155 0.66 6.94 -11.49
CA PHE A 155 -0.53 6.17 -11.76
C PHE A 155 -1.66 7.04 -12.27
N GLU A 156 -2.39 6.54 -13.24
CA GLU A 156 -3.62 7.13 -13.74
C GLU A 156 -4.81 6.24 -13.36
N LYS A 157 -5.91 6.86 -12.96
CA LYS A 157 -7.11 6.14 -12.56
C LYS A 157 -7.75 5.51 -13.79
N GLY A 158 -7.94 4.20 -13.73
CA GLY A 158 -8.73 3.48 -14.73
C GLY A 158 -10.18 4.01 -14.77
N ILE A 159 -10.72 4.08 -15.96
CA ILE A 159 -12.12 4.48 -16.22
C ILE A 159 -13.05 3.34 -15.81
#